data_27f626880cb9a07e6e69ce8b983b10d3
#
_entry.id   27f626880cb9a07e6e69ce8b983b10d3
#
_cell.length_a   1.000
_cell.length_b   1.000
_cell.length_c   1.000
_cell.angle_alpha   90.00
_cell.angle_beta   90.00
_cell.angle_gamma   90.00
#
_symmetry.space_group_name_H-M   'P 1'
#
loop_
_entity.id
_entity.type
_entity.pdbx_description
1 polymer ?
#
loop_
_entity_poly.entity_id
_entity_poly.type
_entity_poly.pdbx_seq_one_letter_code
_entity_poly.pdbx_strand_id
1 'polypeptide(L)'
;MFSNRTNWHLAPNDLSRVLKDVRASGREIFDLTVSNPTEAGVRLDPEVVLGALVNPEATHYDPQPRGLIEARTAVCHYYREAHRVFDLDPDQLILTTSTSEAYSYVFRLLCNPADEILVPKPSYPLFEFLADLSDVKLVSYPLIYDHGWQIDFDSLYKAASSRSRAVILVHPNNPTGSYVSETETSALNAFCRDYATALIVDEVFLDYAHDGEPRPSFAGNTDALTFTLSGISKISALPQMKLAWIVTSGPEQAVAEAGARLEVIADTYLSMNAPIQLAAPVFLDQRKAIQPILLDRLRANLADLDEQLKHHPACTRLQVEGGWYVVLRVPAVESDEDLAIRLLRHAQVSVHPGHFYDFPGEGYLVLSLITEPETFREGIARLLRFVAS
;
A
#
# COMPACT_ATOMS: atom_id res chain seq x y z
N MET A 1 9.33 30.21 -11.72
CA MET A 1 9.74 29.35 -12.84
C MET A 1 9.09 27.97 -12.77
N PHE A 2 9.03 27.34 -11.59
CA PHE A 2 8.43 26.02 -11.43
C PHE A 2 6.94 26.10 -11.12
N SER A 3 6.18 25.02 -11.38
CA SER A 3 4.77 24.90 -11.05
C SER A 3 4.56 24.86 -9.53
N ASN A 4 3.46 25.43 -9.05
CA ASN A 4 3.06 25.33 -7.63
C ASN A 4 2.82 23.88 -7.19
N ARG A 5 2.50 22.96 -8.12
CA ARG A 5 2.36 21.52 -7.87
C ARG A 5 3.63 20.86 -7.33
N THR A 6 4.79 21.48 -7.51
CA THR A 6 6.10 20.97 -7.10
C THR A 6 6.75 21.84 -6.04
N ASN A 7 5.98 22.67 -5.35
CA ASN A 7 6.48 23.56 -4.31
C ASN A 7 6.62 22.84 -2.94
N TRP A 8 7.31 21.72 -2.96
CA TRP A 8 7.55 20.93 -1.75
C TRP A 8 8.79 21.40 -1.00
N HIS A 9 8.82 21.12 0.30
CA HIS A 9 10.02 21.30 1.11
C HIS A 9 11.02 20.18 0.78
N LEU A 10 12.09 20.52 0.06
CA LEU A 10 13.05 19.54 -0.48
C LEU A 10 14.23 19.24 0.47
N ALA A 11 14.33 19.91 1.60
CA ALA A 11 15.38 19.64 2.58
C ALA A 11 15.11 18.28 3.28
N PRO A 12 16.13 17.44 3.47
CA PRO A 12 15.99 16.22 4.27
C PRO A 12 15.51 16.56 5.68
N ASN A 13 14.55 15.78 6.21
CA ASN A 13 14.15 15.90 7.61
C ASN A 13 15.29 15.47 8.56
N ASP A 14 15.13 15.74 9.84
CA ASP A 14 16.16 15.50 10.85
C ASP A 14 16.49 14.02 10.98
N LEU A 15 15.50 13.15 10.98
CA LEU A 15 15.70 11.69 11.03
C LEU A 15 16.53 11.20 9.83
N SER A 16 16.24 11.66 8.62
CA SER A 16 17.00 11.29 7.41
C SER A 16 18.46 11.75 7.47
N ARG A 17 18.72 12.95 8.03
CA ARG A 17 20.09 13.46 8.23
C ARG A 17 20.85 12.59 9.22
N VAL A 18 20.24 12.29 10.37
CA VAL A 18 20.85 11.42 11.40
C VAL A 18 21.10 10.02 10.85
N LEU A 19 20.17 9.44 10.09
CA LEU A 19 20.35 8.12 9.47
C LEU A 19 21.58 8.10 8.54
N LYS A 20 21.73 9.13 7.72
CA LYS A 20 22.90 9.29 6.86
C LYS A 20 24.21 9.35 7.65
N ASP A 21 24.23 10.13 8.74
CA ASP A 21 25.42 10.30 9.59
C ASP A 21 25.78 8.99 10.31
N VAL A 22 24.80 8.27 10.85
CA VAL A 22 25.02 6.98 11.51
C VAL A 22 25.53 5.94 10.52
N ARG A 23 24.96 5.85 9.32
CA ARG A 23 25.45 4.98 8.24
C ARG A 23 26.91 5.32 7.86
N ALA A 24 27.23 6.61 7.72
CA ALA A 24 28.57 7.07 7.39
C ALA A 24 29.61 6.74 8.49
N SER A 25 29.21 6.60 9.75
CA SER A 25 30.08 6.20 10.85
C SER A 25 30.46 4.71 10.85
N GLY A 26 29.88 3.89 9.96
CA GLY A 26 30.11 2.45 9.87
C GLY A 26 29.49 1.63 11.01
N ARG A 27 28.66 2.23 11.86
CA ARG A 27 27.95 1.50 12.91
C ARG A 27 26.82 0.64 12.29
N GLU A 28 26.68 -0.56 12.82
CA GLU A 28 25.56 -1.44 12.48
C GLU A 28 24.24 -0.79 12.90
N ILE A 29 23.21 -0.93 12.05
CA ILE A 29 21.86 -0.42 12.32
C ILE A 29 20.88 -1.57 12.20
N PHE A 30 20.07 -1.77 13.23
CA PHE A 30 18.92 -2.67 13.22
C PHE A 30 17.74 -1.93 12.58
N ASP A 31 17.60 -2.12 11.26
CA ASP A 31 16.62 -1.38 10.46
C ASP A 31 15.26 -2.09 10.47
N LEU A 32 14.34 -1.57 11.28
CA LEU A 32 12.95 -2.04 11.38
C LEU A 32 12.00 -1.31 10.42
N THR A 33 12.54 -0.63 9.39
CA THR A 33 11.74 0.12 8.41
C THR A 33 11.77 -0.49 7.01
N VAL A 34 12.48 -1.62 6.83
CA VAL A 34 12.67 -2.27 5.53
C VAL A 34 11.33 -2.58 4.89
N SER A 35 11.09 -2.04 3.69
CA SER A 35 9.86 -2.25 2.90
C SER A 35 10.12 -2.90 1.54
N ASN A 36 11.40 -3.08 1.19
CA ASN A 36 11.84 -3.72 -0.03
C ASN A 36 12.11 -5.21 0.23
N PRO A 37 11.35 -6.14 -0.34
CA PRO A 37 11.53 -7.57 -0.09
C PRO A 37 12.92 -8.08 -0.54
N THR A 38 13.54 -7.47 -1.55
CA THR A 38 14.88 -7.87 -2.00
C THR A 38 15.98 -7.50 -1.00
N GLU A 39 15.80 -6.42 -0.24
CA GLU A 39 16.68 -6.02 0.88
C GLU A 39 16.38 -6.81 2.16
N ALA A 40 15.14 -7.28 2.31
CA ALA A 40 14.74 -8.16 3.39
C ALA A 40 15.21 -9.62 3.23
N GLY A 41 16.10 -9.89 2.26
CA GLY A 41 16.66 -11.22 2.04
C GLY A 41 15.69 -12.22 1.38
N VAL A 42 14.58 -11.74 0.81
CA VAL A 42 13.68 -12.58 0.01
C VAL A 42 14.33 -12.81 -1.36
N ARG A 43 14.61 -14.06 -1.66
CA ARG A 43 15.28 -14.44 -2.93
C ARG A 43 14.30 -15.14 -3.85
N LEU A 44 14.15 -14.59 -5.03
CA LEU A 44 13.50 -15.21 -6.17
C LEU A 44 14.55 -15.97 -7.00
N ASP A 45 14.13 -17.00 -7.71
CA ASP A 45 14.97 -17.69 -8.66
C ASP A 45 15.29 -16.77 -9.85
N PRO A 46 16.55 -16.33 -10.05
CA PRO A 46 16.89 -15.45 -11.15
C PRO A 46 16.65 -16.08 -12.52
N GLU A 47 16.80 -17.39 -12.68
CA GLU A 47 16.61 -18.07 -13.96
C GLU A 47 15.14 -18.01 -14.38
N VAL A 48 14.21 -18.21 -13.43
CA VAL A 48 12.77 -18.09 -13.70
C VAL A 48 12.38 -16.65 -14.01
N VAL A 49 12.84 -15.69 -13.19
CA VAL A 49 12.47 -14.29 -13.35
C VAL A 49 13.05 -13.68 -14.62
N LEU A 50 14.34 -13.88 -14.90
CA LEU A 50 15.00 -13.35 -16.10
C LEU A 50 14.60 -14.13 -17.35
N GLY A 51 14.42 -15.46 -17.23
CA GLY A 51 13.96 -16.30 -18.34
C GLY A 51 12.57 -15.90 -18.85
N ALA A 52 11.69 -15.44 -17.98
CA ALA A 52 10.35 -14.95 -18.36
C ALA A 52 10.39 -13.70 -19.26
N LEU A 53 11.47 -12.91 -19.20
CA LEU A 53 11.66 -11.72 -20.04
C LEU A 53 12.15 -12.05 -21.45
N VAL A 54 12.62 -13.29 -21.67
CA VAL A 54 13.15 -13.72 -22.97
C VAL A 54 11.99 -14.29 -23.80
N ASN A 55 11.32 -13.40 -24.52
CA ASN A 55 10.22 -13.74 -25.42
C ASN A 55 10.42 -13.06 -26.77
N PRO A 56 10.45 -13.78 -27.91
CA PRO A 56 10.63 -13.20 -29.25
C PRO A 56 9.56 -12.15 -29.60
N GLU A 57 8.33 -12.32 -29.12
CA GLU A 57 7.23 -11.35 -29.34
C GLU A 57 7.50 -9.99 -28.71
N ALA A 58 8.41 -9.90 -27.73
CA ALA A 58 8.84 -8.64 -27.14
C ALA A 58 9.56 -7.69 -28.13
N THR A 59 9.93 -8.18 -29.30
CA THR A 59 10.53 -7.37 -30.39
C THR A 59 9.47 -6.70 -31.27
N HIS A 60 8.22 -7.09 -31.13
CA HIS A 60 7.10 -6.51 -31.85
C HIS A 60 6.49 -5.35 -31.05
N TYR A 61 6.24 -4.22 -31.74
CA TYR A 61 5.56 -3.08 -31.13
C TYR A 61 4.05 -3.17 -31.36
N ASP A 62 3.33 -3.46 -30.29
CA ASP A 62 1.87 -3.49 -30.24
C ASP A 62 1.38 -2.62 -29.07
N PRO A 63 1.12 -1.32 -29.32
CA PRO A 63 0.74 -0.38 -28.27
C PRO A 63 -0.74 -0.51 -27.90
N GLN A 64 -1.07 -1.54 -27.15
CA GLN A 64 -2.44 -1.70 -26.64
C GLN A 64 -2.65 -0.80 -25.41
N PRO A 65 -3.57 0.18 -25.44
CA PRO A 65 -3.75 1.14 -24.35
C PRO A 65 -4.07 0.50 -23.00
N ARG A 66 -4.86 -0.57 -22.99
CA ARG A 66 -5.20 -1.31 -21.78
C ARG A 66 -4.10 -2.27 -21.34
N GLY A 67 -3.10 -2.51 -22.17
CA GLY A 67 -2.11 -3.58 -22.04
C GLY A 67 -2.53 -4.86 -22.75
N LEU A 68 -1.55 -5.76 -22.98
CA LEU A 68 -1.75 -7.02 -23.69
C LEU A 68 -2.84 -7.88 -23.02
N ILE A 69 -3.66 -8.51 -23.85
CA ILE A 69 -4.79 -9.32 -23.35
C ILE A 69 -4.30 -10.50 -22.50
N GLU A 70 -3.16 -11.11 -22.83
CA GLU A 70 -2.59 -12.21 -22.08
C GLU A 70 -2.21 -11.80 -20.66
N ALA A 71 -1.63 -10.61 -20.50
CA ALA A 71 -1.27 -10.07 -19.19
C ALA A 71 -2.53 -9.74 -18.35
N ARG A 72 -3.53 -9.11 -18.97
CA ARG A 72 -4.82 -8.81 -18.32
C ARG A 72 -5.56 -10.09 -17.91
N THR A 73 -5.55 -11.10 -18.77
CA THR A 73 -6.11 -12.42 -18.48
C THR A 73 -5.39 -13.09 -17.31
N ALA A 74 -4.06 -12.97 -17.22
CA ALA A 74 -3.29 -13.49 -16.10
C ALA A 74 -3.69 -12.82 -14.77
N VAL A 75 -3.97 -11.51 -14.77
CA VAL A 75 -4.51 -10.79 -13.61
C VAL A 75 -5.90 -11.29 -13.23
N CYS A 76 -6.80 -11.55 -14.20
CA CYS A 76 -8.11 -12.15 -13.92
C CYS A 76 -7.96 -13.54 -13.28
N HIS A 77 -7.03 -14.36 -13.75
CA HIS A 77 -6.74 -15.66 -13.15
C HIS A 77 -6.25 -15.52 -11.71
N TYR A 78 -5.39 -14.54 -11.43
CA TYR A 78 -4.94 -14.25 -10.08
C TYR A 78 -6.12 -13.94 -9.15
N TYR A 79 -7.01 -13.02 -9.51
CA TYR A 79 -8.19 -12.68 -8.70
C TYR A 79 -9.12 -13.86 -8.49
N ARG A 80 -9.32 -14.69 -9.53
CA ARG A 80 -10.12 -15.91 -9.43
C ARG A 80 -9.54 -16.91 -8.45
N GLU A 81 -8.23 -17.19 -8.53
CA GLU A 81 -7.56 -18.17 -7.68
C GLU A 81 -7.40 -17.69 -6.23
N ALA A 82 -6.95 -16.46 -6.04
CA ALA A 82 -6.58 -15.94 -4.73
C ALA A 82 -7.78 -15.37 -3.97
N HIS A 83 -8.71 -14.69 -4.66
CA HIS A 83 -9.78 -13.90 -4.02
C HIS A 83 -11.19 -14.29 -4.45
N ARG A 84 -11.34 -15.36 -5.24
CA ARG A 84 -12.63 -15.91 -5.70
C ARG A 84 -13.50 -14.90 -6.48
N VAL A 85 -12.88 -13.96 -7.18
CA VAL A 85 -13.57 -13.06 -8.10
C VAL A 85 -13.68 -13.79 -9.46
N PHE A 86 -14.85 -14.34 -9.76
CA PHE A 86 -15.03 -15.24 -10.90
C PHE A 86 -15.43 -14.55 -12.20
N ASP A 87 -16.10 -13.41 -12.10
CA ASP A 87 -16.75 -12.74 -13.23
C ASP A 87 -15.95 -11.50 -13.71
N LEU A 88 -14.65 -11.42 -13.39
CA LEU A 88 -13.80 -10.33 -13.82
C LEU A 88 -13.43 -10.50 -15.30
N ASP A 89 -13.81 -9.51 -16.11
CA ASP A 89 -13.50 -9.44 -17.53
C ASP A 89 -12.15 -8.73 -17.74
N PRO A 90 -11.23 -9.26 -18.57
CA PRO A 90 -9.99 -8.56 -18.93
C PRO A 90 -10.20 -7.13 -19.45
N ASP A 91 -11.36 -6.81 -20.04
CA ASP A 91 -11.67 -5.46 -20.50
C ASP A 91 -12.00 -4.46 -19.38
N GLN A 92 -12.15 -4.93 -18.15
CA GLN A 92 -12.24 -4.09 -16.96
C GLN A 92 -10.86 -3.68 -16.40
N LEU A 93 -9.76 -4.19 -16.99
CA LEU A 93 -8.40 -3.93 -16.53
C LEU A 93 -7.66 -2.95 -17.43
N ILE A 94 -6.83 -2.12 -16.77
CA ILE A 94 -5.78 -1.33 -17.40
C ILE A 94 -4.48 -1.59 -16.66
N LEU A 95 -3.43 -1.97 -17.41
CA LEU A 95 -2.09 -2.18 -16.85
C LEU A 95 -1.36 -0.85 -16.70
N THR A 96 -0.59 -0.73 -15.62
CA THR A 96 0.22 0.43 -15.29
C THR A 96 1.60 0.00 -14.78
N THR A 97 2.55 0.92 -14.75
CA THR A 97 3.91 0.64 -14.24
C THR A 97 3.99 0.62 -12.72
N SER A 98 3.01 1.21 -12.04
CA SER A 98 2.92 1.26 -10.58
C SER A 98 1.51 1.66 -10.14
N THR A 99 1.16 1.36 -8.89
CA THR A 99 -0.08 1.89 -8.29
C THR A 99 -0.06 3.42 -8.22
N SER A 100 1.10 4.07 -8.10
CA SER A 100 1.21 5.54 -8.18
C SER A 100 0.78 6.09 -9.54
N GLU A 101 1.12 5.42 -10.64
CA GLU A 101 0.61 5.76 -11.97
C GLU A 101 -0.89 5.49 -12.06
N ALA A 102 -1.35 4.37 -11.52
CA ALA A 102 -2.77 4.04 -11.45
C ALA A 102 -3.58 5.12 -10.70
N TYR A 103 -3.13 5.57 -9.53
CA TYR A 103 -3.72 6.72 -8.83
C TYR A 103 -3.77 7.97 -9.71
N SER A 104 -2.68 8.29 -10.41
CA SER A 104 -2.63 9.45 -11.32
C SER A 104 -3.66 9.36 -12.44
N TYR A 105 -3.91 8.18 -12.98
CA TYR A 105 -4.93 7.97 -14.02
C TYR A 105 -6.33 8.15 -13.45
N VAL A 106 -6.62 7.56 -12.29
CA VAL A 106 -7.92 7.64 -11.64
C VAL A 106 -8.22 9.08 -11.18
N PHE A 107 -7.22 9.82 -10.65
CA PHE A 107 -7.41 11.22 -10.28
C PHE A 107 -7.74 12.09 -11.50
N ARG A 108 -7.05 11.87 -12.65
CA ARG A 108 -7.36 12.58 -13.89
C ARG A 108 -8.73 12.23 -14.45
N LEU A 109 -9.18 10.98 -14.25
CA LEU A 109 -10.51 10.56 -14.67
C LEU A 109 -11.60 11.24 -13.87
N LEU A 110 -11.45 11.33 -12.54
CA LEU A 110 -12.52 11.69 -11.62
C LEU A 110 -12.53 13.18 -11.26
N CYS A 111 -11.38 13.85 -11.24
CA CYS A 111 -11.21 15.15 -10.62
C CYS A 111 -10.94 16.27 -11.60
N ASN A 112 -11.60 17.39 -11.41
CA ASN A 112 -11.17 18.70 -11.89
C ASN A 112 -10.20 19.33 -10.85
N PRO A 113 -9.45 20.39 -11.25
CA PRO A 113 -8.63 21.10 -10.29
C PRO A 113 -9.43 21.56 -9.06
N ALA A 114 -8.87 21.30 -7.87
CA ALA A 114 -9.46 21.57 -6.55
C ALA A 114 -10.70 20.72 -6.18
N ASP A 115 -11.04 19.70 -6.93
CA ASP A 115 -11.96 18.66 -6.45
C ASP A 115 -11.29 17.88 -5.29
N GLU A 116 -12.09 17.21 -4.50
CA GLU A 116 -11.70 16.60 -3.23
C GLU A 116 -11.70 15.08 -3.31
N ILE A 117 -10.66 14.48 -2.72
CA ILE A 117 -10.56 13.03 -2.49
C ILE A 117 -10.50 12.81 -0.97
N LEU A 118 -11.39 11.96 -0.47
CA LEU A 118 -11.42 11.59 0.95
C LEU A 118 -10.38 10.49 1.21
N VAL A 119 -9.51 10.69 2.22
CA VAL A 119 -8.40 9.79 2.53
C VAL A 119 -8.41 9.38 4.00
N PRO A 120 -8.10 8.10 4.33
CA PRO A 120 -8.04 7.65 5.71
C PRO A 120 -6.81 8.21 6.43
N LYS A 121 -6.92 8.44 7.74
CA LYS A 121 -5.80 8.75 8.64
C LYS A 121 -5.93 7.90 9.91
N PRO A 122 -4.86 7.20 10.35
CA PRO A 122 -3.53 7.12 9.75
C PRO A 122 -3.52 6.31 8.45
N SER A 123 -2.62 6.66 7.53
CA SER A 123 -2.48 5.97 6.25
C SER A 123 -1.13 6.24 5.56
N TYR A 124 -0.99 5.75 4.34
CA TYR A 124 0.21 5.82 3.54
C TYR A 124 0.56 7.26 3.11
N PRO A 125 1.79 7.74 3.35
CA PRO A 125 2.14 9.16 3.22
C PRO A 125 2.27 9.68 1.78
N LEU A 126 2.20 8.84 0.75
CA LEU A 126 2.42 9.24 -0.65
C LEU A 126 1.25 10.03 -1.27
N PHE A 127 0.07 9.97 -0.66
CA PHE A 127 -1.13 10.57 -1.27
C PHE A 127 -1.01 12.07 -1.51
N GLU A 128 -0.33 12.81 -0.63
CA GLU A 128 -0.16 14.27 -0.78
C GLU A 128 0.57 14.62 -2.08
N PHE A 129 1.69 13.95 -2.39
CA PHE A 129 2.44 14.20 -3.62
C PHE A 129 1.63 13.86 -4.90
N LEU A 130 0.86 12.78 -4.86
CA LEU A 130 0.00 12.38 -5.99
C LEU A 130 -1.14 13.38 -6.20
N ALA A 131 -1.71 13.89 -5.13
CA ALA A 131 -2.77 14.89 -5.16
C ALA A 131 -2.26 16.24 -5.68
N ASP A 132 -1.12 16.72 -5.16
CA ASP A 132 -0.47 17.96 -5.64
C ASP A 132 -0.21 17.90 -7.14
N LEU A 133 0.38 16.81 -7.64
CA LEU A 133 0.67 16.61 -9.06
C LEU A 133 -0.59 16.59 -9.94
N SER A 134 -1.74 16.31 -9.36
CA SER A 134 -3.03 16.21 -10.04
C SER A 134 -3.96 17.41 -9.78
N ASP A 135 -3.52 18.43 -9.04
CA ASP A 135 -4.32 19.59 -8.57
C ASP A 135 -5.56 19.15 -7.75
N VAL A 136 -5.47 18.06 -7.03
CA VAL A 136 -6.55 17.48 -6.21
C VAL A 136 -6.32 17.87 -4.76
N LYS A 137 -7.40 18.11 -4.02
CA LYS A 137 -7.35 18.37 -2.58
C LYS A 137 -7.67 17.11 -1.80
N LEU A 138 -6.80 16.75 -0.86
CA LEU A 138 -7.08 15.68 0.09
C LEU A 138 -7.88 16.21 1.28
N VAL A 139 -8.92 15.47 1.66
CA VAL A 139 -9.71 15.71 2.86
C VAL A 139 -9.71 14.45 3.70
N SER A 140 -9.15 14.53 4.90
CA SER A 140 -8.98 13.33 5.73
C SER A 140 -10.24 12.95 6.49
N TYR A 141 -10.44 11.62 6.65
CA TYR A 141 -11.35 11.04 7.63
C TYR A 141 -10.57 10.09 8.56
N PRO A 142 -10.91 10.03 9.86
CA PRO A 142 -10.15 9.22 10.80
C PRO A 142 -10.51 7.75 10.72
N LEU A 143 -9.49 6.91 10.94
CA LEU A 143 -9.67 5.55 11.44
C LEU A 143 -9.57 5.62 12.97
N ILE A 144 -10.52 5.03 13.66
CA ILE A 144 -10.54 4.94 15.13
C ILE A 144 -10.10 3.56 15.59
N TYR A 145 -9.40 3.51 16.73
CA TYR A 145 -8.95 2.26 17.32
C TYR A 145 -9.73 1.98 18.61
N ASP A 146 -10.55 0.93 18.56
CA ASP A 146 -11.22 0.36 19.74
C ASP A 146 -11.17 -1.17 19.64
N HIS A 147 -10.12 -1.79 20.23
CA HIS A 147 -9.83 -3.22 20.09
C HIS A 147 -9.77 -3.74 18.65
N GLY A 148 -9.48 -2.85 17.70
CA GLY A 148 -9.41 -3.03 16.27
C GLY A 148 -9.59 -1.68 15.59
N TRP A 149 -9.16 -1.55 14.35
CA TRP A 149 -9.32 -0.32 13.58
C TRP A 149 -10.63 -0.32 12.82
N GLN A 150 -11.31 0.81 12.79
CA GLN A 150 -12.58 1.01 12.12
C GLN A 150 -12.65 2.38 11.48
N ILE A 151 -13.46 2.50 10.41
CA ILE A 151 -13.76 3.78 9.78
C ILE A 151 -14.72 4.57 10.67
N ASP A 152 -14.38 5.83 10.98
CA ASP A 152 -15.32 6.77 11.60
C ASP A 152 -16.26 7.32 10.50
N PHE A 153 -17.40 6.67 10.31
CA PHE A 153 -18.39 7.07 9.32
C PHE A 153 -19.00 8.44 9.61
N ASP A 154 -19.20 8.81 10.86
CA ASP A 154 -19.71 10.15 11.21
C ASP A 154 -18.77 11.24 10.74
N SER A 155 -17.46 11.04 10.91
CA SER A 155 -16.44 11.95 10.41
C SER A 155 -16.31 11.89 8.89
N LEU A 156 -16.43 10.72 8.27
CA LEU A 156 -16.44 10.57 6.81
C LEU A 156 -17.60 11.36 6.17
N TYR A 157 -18.83 11.22 6.71
CA TYR A 157 -19.98 11.99 6.25
C TYR A 157 -19.82 13.50 6.44
N LYS A 158 -19.20 13.96 7.55
CA LYS A 158 -18.90 15.39 7.78
C LYS A 158 -17.81 15.93 6.87
N ALA A 159 -16.86 15.11 6.46
CA ALA A 159 -15.77 15.47 5.56
C ALA A 159 -16.24 15.65 4.10
N ALA A 160 -17.33 14.98 3.73
CA ALA A 160 -17.85 15.02 2.37
C ALA A 160 -18.44 16.38 1.99
N SER A 161 -18.23 16.77 0.74
CA SER A 161 -18.79 18.00 0.14
C SER A 161 -19.26 17.73 -1.28
N SER A 162 -19.88 18.72 -1.92
CA SER A 162 -20.27 18.66 -3.33
C SER A 162 -19.07 18.53 -4.30
N ARG A 163 -17.85 18.73 -3.81
CA ARG A 163 -16.59 18.59 -4.56
C ARG A 163 -15.94 17.22 -4.35
N SER A 164 -16.41 16.42 -3.42
CA SER A 164 -15.88 15.07 -3.19
C SER A 164 -16.13 14.19 -4.40
N ARG A 165 -15.10 13.50 -4.90
CA ARG A 165 -15.17 12.63 -6.09
C ARG A 165 -14.91 11.18 -5.79
N ALA A 166 -14.10 10.89 -4.79
CA ALA A 166 -13.84 9.52 -4.38
C ALA A 166 -13.44 9.41 -2.91
N VAL A 167 -13.55 8.20 -2.38
CA VAL A 167 -13.01 7.77 -1.10
C VAL A 167 -11.86 6.81 -1.38
N ILE A 168 -10.67 7.09 -0.85
CA ILE A 168 -9.54 6.15 -0.87
C ILE A 168 -9.66 5.19 0.31
N LEU A 169 -9.44 3.92 0.04
CA LEU A 169 -9.22 2.86 1.01
C LEU A 169 -7.88 2.21 0.74
N VAL A 170 -7.19 1.76 1.76
CA VAL A 170 -6.05 0.87 1.66
C VAL A 170 -6.43 -0.43 2.36
N HIS A 171 -6.39 -1.56 1.67
CA HIS A 171 -7.01 -2.82 2.10
C HIS A 171 -6.06 -4.01 1.94
N PRO A 172 -5.38 -4.45 3.03
CA PRO A 172 -5.40 -3.88 4.38
C PRO A 172 -4.71 -2.53 4.45
N ASN A 173 -5.12 -1.68 5.42
CA ASN A 173 -4.56 -0.34 5.58
C ASN A 173 -3.08 -0.38 5.98
N ASN A 174 -2.31 0.51 5.42
CA ASN A 174 -0.91 0.75 5.77
C ASN A 174 -0.80 2.07 6.57
N PRO A 175 -0.42 2.06 7.88
CA PRO A 175 0.32 0.98 8.54
C PRO A 175 -0.52 0.11 9.50
N THR A 176 -1.83 0.33 9.63
CA THR A 176 -2.64 -0.29 10.69
C THR A 176 -2.86 -1.79 10.50
N GLY A 177 -2.77 -2.27 9.26
CA GLY A 177 -2.99 -3.66 8.90
C GLY A 177 -4.46 -4.10 9.00
N SER A 178 -5.40 -3.17 9.11
CA SER A 178 -6.84 -3.46 9.21
C SER A 178 -7.46 -3.70 7.85
N TYR A 179 -8.36 -4.67 7.77
CA TYR A 179 -9.23 -4.89 6.61
C TYR A 179 -10.56 -4.17 6.80
N VAL A 180 -11.11 -3.69 5.69
CA VAL A 180 -12.48 -3.17 5.65
C VAL A 180 -13.44 -4.35 5.78
N SER A 181 -14.33 -4.31 6.76
CA SER A 181 -15.33 -5.34 7.02
C SER A 181 -16.48 -5.30 6.00
N GLU A 182 -17.29 -6.36 5.92
CA GLU A 182 -18.49 -6.40 5.07
C GLU A 182 -19.50 -5.31 5.45
N THR A 183 -19.64 -5.02 6.75
CA THR A 183 -20.50 -3.95 7.25
C THR A 183 -20.00 -2.59 6.77
N GLU A 184 -18.70 -2.34 6.88
CA GLU A 184 -18.09 -1.09 6.39
C GLU A 184 -18.18 -0.98 4.87
N THR A 185 -17.98 -2.08 4.13
CA THR A 185 -18.16 -2.13 2.67
C THR A 185 -19.58 -1.71 2.27
N SER A 186 -20.59 -2.25 2.97
CA SER A 186 -21.98 -1.88 2.72
C SER A 186 -22.26 -0.40 3.01
N ALA A 187 -21.70 0.13 4.09
CA ALA A 187 -21.81 1.56 4.45
C ALA A 187 -21.09 2.47 3.45
N LEU A 188 -19.89 2.07 2.98
CA LEU A 188 -19.15 2.79 1.93
C LEU A 188 -19.91 2.82 0.61
N ASN A 189 -20.52 1.70 0.21
CA ASN A 189 -21.36 1.63 -0.99
C ASN A 189 -22.59 2.55 -0.87
N ALA A 190 -23.21 2.63 0.30
CA ALA A 190 -24.29 3.57 0.57
C ALA A 190 -23.80 5.02 0.49
N PHE A 191 -22.68 5.34 1.13
CA PHE A 191 -22.04 6.65 1.04
C PHE A 191 -21.77 7.06 -0.41
N CYS A 192 -21.21 6.17 -1.22
CA CYS A 192 -20.91 6.45 -2.63
C CYS A 192 -22.17 6.76 -3.44
N ARG A 193 -23.27 6.07 -3.17
CA ARG A 193 -24.58 6.38 -3.79
C ARG A 193 -25.11 7.76 -3.38
N ASP A 194 -25.04 8.07 -2.09
CA ASP A 194 -25.57 9.32 -1.53
C ASP A 194 -24.82 10.56 -2.04
N TYR A 195 -23.50 10.45 -2.22
CA TYR A 195 -22.64 11.56 -2.63
C TYR A 195 -22.21 11.50 -4.10
N ALA A 196 -22.64 10.51 -4.87
CA ALA A 196 -22.22 10.27 -6.25
C ALA A 196 -20.68 10.24 -6.39
N THR A 197 -20.01 9.54 -5.48
CA THR A 197 -18.55 9.37 -5.43
C THR A 197 -18.15 7.94 -5.82
N ALA A 198 -16.86 7.75 -6.15
CA ALA A 198 -16.28 6.43 -6.42
C ALA A 198 -15.47 5.92 -5.22
N LEU A 199 -15.15 4.63 -5.20
CA LEU A 199 -14.11 4.05 -4.35
C LEU A 199 -12.79 3.91 -5.12
N ILE A 200 -11.67 4.23 -4.48
CA ILE A 200 -10.33 3.90 -4.94
C ILE A 200 -9.71 3.01 -3.86
N VAL A 201 -9.46 1.74 -4.17
CA VAL A 201 -9.04 0.76 -3.18
C VAL A 201 -7.66 0.22 -3.54
N ASP A 202 -6.66 0.51 -2.69
CA ASP A 202 -5.31 -0.02 -2.83
C ASP A 202 -5.22 -1.38 -2.12
N GLU A 203 -5.05 -2.43 -2.92
CA GLU A 203 -5.00 -3.81 -2.46
C GLU A 203 -3.60 -4.45 -2.59
N VAL A 204 -2.54 -3.66 -2.61
CA VAL A 204 -1.18 -4.22 -2.78
C VAL A 204 -0.77 -5.21 -1.68
N PHE A 205 -1.42 -5.17 -0.51
CA PHE A 205 -1.17 -6.06 0.62
C PHE A 205 -2.27 -7.10 0.87
N LEU A 206 -3.28 -7.20 -0.01
CA LEU A 206 -4.47 -8.04 0.21
C LEU A 206 -4.15 -9.49 0.55
N ASP A 207 -3.11 -10.07 -0.08
CA ASP A 207 -2.68 -11.46 0.12
C ASP A 207 -2.04 -11.75 1.49
N TYR A 208 -1.75 -10.74 2.29
CA TYR A 208 -0.97 -10.88 3.52
C TYR A 208 -1.83 -10.83 4.77
N ALA A 209 -2.92 -11.60 4.80
CA ALA A 209 -3.71 -11.84 6.01
C ALA A 209 -2.92 -12.74 6.98
N HIS A 210 -2.72 -12.28 8.21
CA HIS A 210 -1.87 -12.97 9.18
C HIS A 210 -2.47 -14.30 9.67
N ASP A 211 -3.79 -14.45 9.65
CA ASP A 211 -4.47 -15.71 9.92
C ASP A 211 -4.40 -16.71 8.76
N GLY A 212 -4.03 -16.25 7.56
CA GLY A 212 -3.92 -17.05 6.34
C GLY A 212 -5.23 -17.26 5.60
N GLU A 213 -6.32 -16.64 6.05
CA GLU A 213 -7.60 -16.73 5.38
C GLU A 213 -7.70 -15.69 4.26
N PRO A 214 -8.13 -16.08 3.06
CA PRO A 214 -8.34 -15.15 1.95
C PRO A 214 -9.36 -14.06 2.32
N ARG A 215 -9.05 -12.82 1.98
CA ARG A 215 -9.96 -11.68 2.17
C ARG A 215 -10.68 -11.35 0.86
N PRO A 216 -11.95 -10.90 0.94
CA PRO A 216 -12.67 -10.41 -0.24
C PRO A 216 -11.95 -9.23 -0.88
N SER A 217 -11.89 -9.23 -2.21
CA SER A 217 -11.36 -8.11 -2.99
C SER A 217 -12.48 -7.18 -3.43
N PHE A 218 -12.23 -5.88 -3.43
CA PHE A 218 -13.10 -4.88 -4.01
C PHE A 218 -13.18 -4.94 -5.55
N ALA A 219 -12.30 -5.70 -6.21
CA ALA A 219 -12.43 -5.98 -7.65
C ALA A 219 -13.77 -6.65 -8.03
N GLY A 220 -14.43 -7.30 -7.06
CA GLY A 220 -15.77 -7.87 -7.19
C GLY A 220 -16.91 -6.95 -6.73
N ASN A 221 -16.65 -5.71 -6.31
CA ASN A 221 -17.70 -4.79 -5.86
C ASN A 221 -18.56 -4.33 -7.03
N THR A 222 -19.88 -4.56 -6.95
CA THR A 222 -20.85 -4.18 -8.00
C THR A 222 -21.74 -3.01 -7.62
N ASP A 223 -21.73 -2.57 -6.35
CA ASP A 223 -22.71 -1.62 -5.80
C ASP A 223 -22.30 -0.15 -5.95
N ALA A 224 -21.01 0.13 -6.10
CA ALA A 224 -20.46 1.46 -6.33
C ALA A 224 -19.34 1.40 -7.37
N LEU A 225 -19.16 2.48 -8.16
CA LEU A 225 -18.01 2.59 -9.06
C LEU A 225 -16.73 2.49 -8.26
N THR A 226 -15.93 1.47 -8.53
CA THR A 226 -14.75 1.11 -7.75
C THR A 226 -13.56 0.92 -8.68
N PHE A 227 -12.43 1.51 -8.28
CA PHE A 227 -11.12 1.34 -8.90
C PHE A 227 -10.21 0.60 -7.93
N THR A 228 -10.02 -0.69 -8.16
CA THR A 228 -9.13 -1.51 -7.34
C THR A 228 -7.73 -1.50 -7.93
N LEU A 229 -6.77 -1.05 -7.14
CA LEU A 229 -5.36 -0.91 -7.54
C LEU A 229 -4.52 -2.00 -6.89
N SER A 230 -3.70 -2.68 -7.66
CA SER A 230 -2.74 -3.65 -7.13
C SER A 230 -1.57 -3.85 -8.10
N GLY A 231 -0.62 -4.74 -7.76
CA GLY A 231 0.54 -5.00 -8.60
C GLY A 231 1.52 -6.01 -8.00
N ILE A 232 2.44 -6.50 -8.83
CA ILE A 232 3.38 -7.57 -8.46
C ILE A 232 4.45 -7.16 -7.46
N SER A 233 4.56 -5.87 -7.13
CA SER A 233 5.58 -5.36 -6.19
C SER A 233 5.51 -6.03 -4.82
N LYS A 234 4.31 -6.33 -4.35
CA LYS A 234 4.04 -7.00 -3.07
C LYS A 234 3.58 -8.43 -3.29
N ILE A 235 2.63 -8.66 -4.20
CA ILE A 235 2.06 -9.97 -4.52
C ILE A 235 3.15 -11.01 -4.82
N SER A 236 4.13 -10.64 -5.63
CA SER A 236 5.22 -11.54 -6.08
C SER A 236 6.62 -11.08 -5.66
N ALA A 237 6.72 -10.07 -4.77
CA ALA A 237 7.99 -9.48 -4.34
C ALA A 237 8.89 -8.99 -5.50
N LEU A 238 8.29 -8.46 -6.57
CA LEU A 238 8.95 -8.00 -7.80
C LEU A 238 8.77 -6.49 -8.05
N PRO A 239 9.12 -5.58 -7.10
CA PRO A 239 8.94 -4.14 -7.27
C PRO A 239 9.74 -3.57 -8.45
N GLN A 240 10.87 -4.19 -8.80
CA GLN A 240 11.76 -3.78 -9.89
C GLN A 240 11.16 -4.06 -11.28
N MET A 241 10.18 -4.97 -11.41
CA MET A 241 9.59 -5.34 -12.69
C MET A 241 8.47 -4.40 -13.15
N LYS A 242 8.00 -3.50 -12.27
CA LYS A 242 7.11 -2.39 -12.64
C LYS A 242 5.84 -2.82 -13.38
N LEU A 243 5.07 -3.74 -12.78
CA LEU A 243 3.75 -4.14 -13.27
C LEU A 243 2.71 -3.95 -12.17
N ALA A 244 1.71 -3.14 -12.47
CA ALA A 244 0.53 -2.88 -11.65
C ALA A 244 -0.70 -2.78 -12.55
N TRP A 245 -1.88 -2.58 -11.97
CA TRP A 245 -3.12 -2.49 -12.72
C TRP A 245 -4.20 -1.72 -11.96
N ILE A 246 -5.23 -1.33 -12.72
CA ILE A 246 -6.52 -0.83 -12.26
C ILE A 246 -7.56 -1.85 -12.68
N VAL A 247 -8.35 -2.36 -11.74
CA VAL A 247 -9.61 -3.05 -12.03
C VAL A 247 -10.74 -2.06 -11.84
N THR A 248 -11.59 -1.88 -12.85
CA THR A 248 -12.79 -1.05 -12.76
C THR A 248 -14.03 -1.94 -12.58
N SER A 249 -14.73 -1.79 -11.46
CA SER A 249 -15.94 -2.56 -11.15
C SER A 249 -17.06 -1.65 -10.66
N GLY A 250 -18.30 -2.17 -10.59
CA GLY A 250 -19.46 -1.39 -10.18
C GLY A 250 -20.65 -1.51 -11.15
N PRO A 251 -21.57 -0.54 -11.15
CA PRO A 251 -22.70 -0.51 -12.10
C PRO A 251 -22.22 -0.49 -13.56
N GLU A 252 -22.77 -1.35 -14.40
CA GLU A 252 -22.34 -1.64 -15.78
C GLU A 252 -22.09 -0.37 -16.61
N GLN A 253 -23.05 0.56 -16.61
CA GLN A 253 -22.91 1.81 -17.37
C GLN A 253 -21.72 2.65 -16.89
N ALA A 254 -21.51 2.77 -15.56
CA ALA A 254 -20.41 3.54 -15.00
C ALA A 254 -19.05 2.89 -15.32
N VAL A 255 -18.98 1.55 -15.27
CA VAL A 255 -17.77 0.78 -15.64
C VAL A 255 -17.43 1.01 -17.11
N ALA A 256 -18.41 0.91 -18.01
CA ALA A 256 -18.19 1.13 -19.45
C ALA A 256 -17.71 2.56 -19.75
N GLU A 257 -18.32 3.57 -19.12
CA GLU A 257 -17.93 4.97 -19.29
C GLU A 257 -16.53 5.27 -18.71
N ALA A 258 -16.24 4.75 -17.52
CA ALA A 258 -14.93 4.92 -16.89
C ALA A 258 -13.84 4.22 -17.71
N GLY A 259 -14.09 2.98 -18.16
CA GLY A 259 -13.14 2.20 -18.95
C GLY A 259 -12.78 2.88 -20.27
N ALA A 260 -13.77 3.43 -20.99
CA ALA A 260 -13.52 4.17 -22.24
C ALA A 260 -12.64 5.41 -22.04
N ARG A 261 -12.85 6.16 -20.95
CA ARG A 261 -12.04 7.35 -20.64
C ARG A 261 -10.65 7.00 -20.12
N LEU A 262 -10.54 5.96 -19.28
CA LEU A 262 -9.25 5.48 -18.79
C LEU A 262 -8.39 4.95 -19.93
N GLU A 263 -8.97 4.31 -20.94
CA GLU A 263 -8.26 3.85 -22.13
C GLU A 263 -7.58 5.01 -22.86
N VAL A 264 -8.28 6.15 -23.06
CA VAL A 264 -7.69 7.36 -23.65
C VAL A 264 -6.57 7.93 -22.80
N ILE A 265 -6.74 7.93 -21.46
CA ILE A 265 -5.68 8.38 -20.53
C ILE A 265 -4.46 7.47 -20.67
N ALA A 266 -4.64 6.15 -20.64
CA ALA A 266 -3.55 5.18 -20.74
C ALA A 266 -2.84 5.26 -22.11
N ASP A 267 -3.61 5.41 -23.20
CA ASP A 267 -3.07 5.58 -24.55
C ASP A 267 -2.17 6.82 -24.68
N THR A 268 -2.47 7.88 -23.95
CA THR A 268 -1.68 9.10 -23.93
C THR A 268 -0.26 8.88 -23.39
N TYR A 269 -0.08 7.92 -22.47
CA TYR A 269 1.19 7.64 -21.80
C TYR A 269 1.98 6.47 -22.40
N LEU A 270 1.28 5.45 -22.94
CA LEU A 270 1.88 4.24 -23.53
C LEU A 270 2.91 3.57 -22.59
N SER A 271 2.58 3.49 -21.30
CA SER A 271 3.56 3.23 -20.24
C SER A 271 4.12 1.80 -20.24
N MET A 272 3.32 0.81 -20.65
CA MET A 272 3.70 -0.59 -20.45
C MET A 272 4.57 -1.14 -21.57
N ASN A 273 5.73 -1.68 -21.21
CA ASN A 273 6.61 -2.35 -22.15
C ASN A 273 6.20 -3.82 -22.39
N ALA A 274 6.46 -4.32 -23.60
CA ALA A 274 6.06 -5.67 -24.01
C ALA A 274 6.73 -6.79 -23.18
N PRO A 275 8.06 -6.78 -22.89
CA PRO A 275 8.69 -7.85 -22.12
C PRO A 275 8.03 -8.13 -20.78
N ILE A 276 7.68 -7.08 -20.03
CA ILE A 276 7.04 -7.21 -18.70
C ILE A 276 5.62 -7.75 -18.82
N GLN A 277 4.87 -7.29 -19.81
CA GLN A 277 3.51 -7.77 -20.05
C GLN A 277 3.49 -9.26 -20.45
N LEU A 278 4.38 -9.68 -21.32
CA LEU A 278 4.53 -11.07 -21.76
C LEU A 278 4.98 -11.98 -20.60
N ALA A 279 5.75 -11.46 -19.65
CA ALA A 279 6.19 -12.17 -18.46
C ALA A 279 5.14 -12.19 -17.33
N ALA A 280 4.05 -11.41 -17.43
CA ALA A 280 3.07 -11.26 -16.35
C ALA A 280 2.51 -12.59 -15.80
N PRO A 281 2.15 -13.60 -16.63
CA PRO A 281 1.69 -14.89 -16.12
C PRO A 281 2.70 -15.55 -15.20
N VAL A 282 3.98 -15.58 -15.58
CA VAL A 282 5.07 -16.16 -14.79
C VAL A 282 5.29 -15.36 -13.51
N PHE A 283 5.32 -14.03 -13.61
CA PHE A 283 5.53 -13.16 -12.44
C PHE A 283 4.40 -13.30 -11.41
N LEU A 284 3.15 -13.39 -11.85
CA LEU A 284 2.02 -13.62 -10.96
C LEU A 284 2.07 -15.02 -10.31
N ASP A 285 2.54 -16.03 -11.03
CA ASP A 285 2.65 -17.37 -10.48
C ASP A 285 3.75 -17.50 -9.40
N GLN A 286 4.80 -16.64 -9.46
CA GLN A 286 5.85 -16.58 -8.42
C GLN A 286 5.28 -16.31 -7.01
N ARG A 287 4.10 -15.69 -6.90
CA ARG A 287 3.43 -15.48 -5.61
C ARG A 287 3.29 -16.76 -4.80
N LYS A 288 3.01 -17.88 -5.47
CA LYS A 288 2.79 -19.20 -4.83
C LYS A 288 4.03 -19.69 -4.06
N ALA A 289 5.22 -19.32 -4.51
CA ALA A 289 6.47 -19.65 -3.84
C ALA A 289 6.86 -18.61 -2.78
N ILE A 290 6.55 -17.35 -3.01
CA ILE A 290 7.05 -16.24 -2.20
C ILE A 290 6.14 -15.90 -1.01
N GLN A 291 4.83 -15.88 -1.22
CA GLN A 291 3.88 -15.49 -0.17
C GLN A 291 3.97 -16.38 1.08
N PRO A 292 4.08 -17.72 0.99
CA PRO A 292 4.26 -18.54 2.19
C PRO A 292 5.50 -18.14 3.01
N ILE A 293 6.63 -17.89 2.35
CA ILE A 293 7.89 -17.49 3.01
C ILE A 293 7.71 -16.15 3.73
N LEU A 294 7.06 -15.19 3.07
CA LEU A 294 6.80 -13.89 3.68
C LEU A 294 5.80 -14.01 4.83
N LEU A 295 4.70 -14.72 4.67
CA LEU A 295 3.70 -14.92 5.72
C LEU A 295 4.29 -15.60 6.96
N ASP A 296 5.12 -16.62 6.78
CA ASP A 296 5.80 -17.27 7.90
C ASP A 296 6.72 -16.30 8.64
N ARG A 297 7.44 -15.42 7.91
CA ARG A 297 8.28 -14.38 8.50
C ARG A 297 7.46 -13.34 9.26
N LEU A 298 6.37 -12.84 8.66
CA LEU A 298 5.48 -11.87 9.30
C LEU A 298 4.95 -12.41 10.63
N ARG A 299 4.49 -13.66 10.64
CA ARG A 299 3.98 -14.34 11.83
C ARG A 299 5.07 -14.57 12.87
N ALA A 300 6.26 -14.99 12.45
CA ALA A 300 7.38 -15.23 13.36
C ALA A 300 7.83 -13.92 14.04
N ASN A 301 7.97 -12.83 13.28
CA ASN A 301 8.34 -11.51 13.82
C ASN A 301 7.24 -10.95 14.72
N LEU A 302 5.98 -11.13 14.38
CA LEU A 302 4.86 -10.69 15.21
C LEU A 302 4.81 -11.47 16.54
N ALA A 303 5.02 -12.79 16.50
CA ALA A 303 5.07 -13.62 17.69
C ALA A 303 6.27 -13.28 18.61
N ASP A 304 7.44 -12.98 18.03
CA ASP A 304 8.63 -12.53 18.77
C ASP A 304 8.37 -11.17 19.44
N LEU A 305 7.72 -10.24 18.74
CA LEU A 305 7.30 -8.96 19.32
C LEU A 305 6.36 -9.18 20.52
N ASP A 306 5.34 -10.03 20.37
CA ASP A 306 4.37 -10.35 21.43
C ASP A 306 5.06 -10.95 22.66
N GLU A 307 6.04 -11.83 22.48
CA GLU A 307 6.81 -12.43 23.57
C GLU A 307 7.65 -11.39 24.33
N GLN A 308 8.33 -10.52 23.59
CA GLN A 308 9.16 -9.48 24.21
C GLN A 308 8.31 -8.44 24.96
N LEU A 309 7.13 -8.06 24.44
CA LEU A 309 6.22 -7.12 25.09
C LEU A 309 5.70 -7.59 26.43
N LYS A 310 5.63 -8.89 26.73
CA LYS A 310 5.24 -9.42 28.05
C LYS A 310 6.12 -8.88 29.19
N HIS A 311 7.36 -8.54 28.88
CA HIS A 311 8.34 -8.04 29.86
C HIS A 311 8.46 -6.51 29.85
N HIS A 312 7.68 -5.81 29.00
CA HIS A 312 7.73 -4.35 28.84
C HIS A 312 6.34 -3.73 28.86
N PRO A 313 5.64 -3.70 30.01
CA PRO A 313 4.23 -3.31 30.12
C PRO A 313 3.92 -1.84 29.75
N ALA A 314 4.96 -1.00 29.63
CA ALA A 314 4.82 0.37 29.15
C ALA A 314 4.59 0.47 27.63
N CYS A 315 4.87 -0.60 26.89
CA CYS A 315 4.70 -0.68 25.44
C CYS A 315 3.62 -1.71 25.09
N THR A 316 2.83 -1.42 24.07
CA THR A 316 1.82 -2.36 23.56
C THR A 316 1.79 -2.25 22.05
N ARG A 317 1.55 -3.36 21.35
CA ARG A 317 1.20 -3.25 19.92
C ARG A 317 -0.30 -3.07 19.73
N LEU A 318 -0.68 -2.36 18.69
CA LEU A 318 -2.07 -2.31 18.26
C LEU A 318 -2.43 -3.59 17.47
N GLN A 319 -3.70 -3.90 17.42
CA GLN A 319 -4.19 -5.06 16.66
C GLN A 319 -3.86 -4.88 15.19
N VAL A 320 -3.37 -5.96 14.57
CA VAL A 320 -3.02 -6.02 13.15
C VAL A 320 -3.58 -7.32 12.58
N GLU A 321 -4.25 -7.24 11.43
CA GLU A 321 -4.89 -8.37 10.78
C GLU A 321 -4.11 -8.83 9.55
N GLY A 322 -3.35 -7.92 8.91
CA GLY A 322 -2.58 -8.22 7.72
C GLY A 322 -1.60 -7.13 7.32
N GLY A 323 -1.01 -7.27 6.13
CA GLY A 323 0.02 -6.37 5.63
C GLY A 323 1.40 -6.65 6.22
N TRP A 324 2.34 -5.74 6.00
CA TRP A 324 3.75 -5.92 6.36
C TRP A 324 4.20 -5.07 7.55
N TYR A 325 3.30 -4.35 8.20
CA TYR A 325 3.62 -3.41 9.27
C TYR A 325 2.86 -3.73 10.54
N VAL A 326 3.43 -3.30 11.66
CA VAL A 326 2.76 -3.29 12.96
C VAL A 326 2.99 -1.95 13.63
N VAL A 327 1.97 -1.47 14.33
CA VAL A 327 2.03 -0.23 15.11
C VAL A 327 2.32 -0.57 16.56
N LEU A 328 3.43 -0.06 17.06
CA LEU A 328 3.82 -0.13 18.47
C LEU A 328 3.41 1.17 19.16
N ARG A 329 2.69 1.04 20.27
CA ARG A 329 2.37 2.16 21.15
C ARG A 329 3.39 2.22 22.28
N VAL A 330 4.00 3.38 22.45
CA VAL A 330 5.03 3.67 23.45
C VAL A 330 4.61 4.86 24.31
N PRO A 331 5.22 5.12 25.50
CA PRO A 331 4.97 6.33 26.27
C PRO A 331 5.21 7.61 25.46
N ALA A 332 4.22 8.49 25.39
CA ALA A 332 4.28 9.78 24.67
C ALA A 332 4.92 10.87 25.55
N VAL A 333 6.19 10.70 25.91
CA VAL A 333 6.93 11.67 26.76
C VAL A 333 7.72 12.69 25.95
N GLU A 334 7.88 12.44 24.68
CA GLU A 334 8.56 13.28 23.68
C GLU A 334 7.89 13.08 22.31
N SER A 335 8.30 13.83 21.28
CA SER A 335 7.79 13.58 19.93
C SER A 335 8.28 12.23 19.39
N ASP A 336 7.46 11.60 18.53
CA ASP A 336 7.83 10.33 17.89
C ASP A 336 9.10 10.46 17.05
N GLU A 337 9.35 11.64 16.45
CA GLU A 337 10.56 11.92 15.67
C GLU A 337 11.80 12.02 16.57
N ASP A 338 11.71 12.71 17.71
CA ASP A 338 12.81 12.80 18.67
C ASP A 338 13.15 11.43 19.25
N LEU A 339 12.15 10.62 19.58
CA LEU A 339 12.32 9.25 20.04
C LEU A 339 13.02 8.40 18.96
N ALA A 340 12.57 8.47 17.70
CA ALA A 340 13.19 7.73 16.58
C ALA A 340 14.64 8.16 16.35
N ILE A 341 14.95 9.46 16.44
CA ILE A 341 16.32 9.97 16.36
C ILE A 341 17.20 9.47 17.51
N ARG A 342 16.69 9.45 18.74
CA ARG A 342 17.41 8.95 19.91
C ARG A 342 17.65 7.45 19.85
N LEU A 343 16.64 6.66 19.44
CA LEU A 343 16.76 5.23 19.18
C LEU A 343 17.87 4.95 18.16
N LEU A 344 17.90 5.70 17.07
CA LEU A 344 18.91 5.54 16.03
C LEU A 344 20.33 5.88 16.53
N ARG A 345 20.49 6.96 17.30
CA ARG A 345 21.79 7.41 17.81
C ARG A 345 22.35 6.54 18.91
N HIS A 346 21.51 6.09 19.84
CA HIS A 346 21.95 5.48 21.09
C HIS A 346 21.70 3.96 21.14
N ALA A 347 20.61 3.49 20.52
CA ALA A 347 20.29 2.06 20.45
C ALA A 347 20.63 1.43 19.09
N GLN A 348 20.98 2.23 18.07
CA GLN A 348 21.22 1.80 16.68
C GLN A 348 20.00 1.12 16.04
N VAL A 349 18.81 1.56 16.41
CA VAL A 349 17.54 1.04 15.87
C VAL A 349 16.89 2.12 15.01
N SER A 350 16.54 1.76 13.78
CA SER A 350 15.77 2.60 12.85
C SER A 350 14.31 2.19 12.88
N VAL A 351 13.41 3.15 13.13
CA VAL A 351 11.95 2.97 13.13
C VAL A 351 11.29 4.13 12.40
N HIS A 352 10.07 3.94 11.92
CA HIS A 352 9.27 5.07 11.44
C HIS A 352 8.47 5.68 12.59
N PRO A 353 8.57 7.01 12.81
CA PRO A 353 7.71 7.72 13.74
C PRO A 353 6.27 7.78 13.21
N GLY A 354 5.29 7.79 14.12
CA GLY A 354 3.86 7.74 13.77
C GLY A 354 3.40 8.91 12.89
N HIS A 355 3.97 10.10 13.08
CA HIS A 355 3.59 11.27 12.28
C HIS A 355 3.85 11.10 10.77
N PHE A 356 4.74 10.20 10.33
CA PHE A 356 4.91 9.87 8.91
C PHE A 356 3.67 9.26 8.28
N TYR A 357 2.78 8.72 9.09
CA TYR A 357 1.51 8.10 8.67
C TYR A 357 0.29 8.90 9.14
N ASP A 358 0.49 10.14 9.58
CA ASP A 358 -0.58 11.02 10.08
C ASP A 358 -1.34 10.48 11.29
N PHE A 359 -0.66 9.81 12.24
CA PHE A 359 -1.27 9.50 13.53
C PHE A 359 -1.68 10.80 14.25
N PRO A 360 -2.83 10.81 14.96
CA PRO A 360 -3.40 12.02 15.54
C PRO A 360 -2.67 12.53 16.79
N GLY A 361 -1.61 11.87 17.23
CA GLY A 361 -0.82 12.24 18.43
C GLY A 361 0.48 11.49 18.48
N GLU A 362 1.22 11.69 19.57
CA GLU A 362 2.50 11.05 19.84
C GLU A 362 2.35 9.68 20.50
N GLY A 363 3.44 8.91 20.55
CA GLY A 363 3.51 7.60 21.18
C GLY A 363 3.25 6.45 20.20
N TYR A 364 3.50 6.66 18.91
CA TYR A 364 3.34 5.63 17.88
C TYR A 364 4.63 5.43 17.08
N LEU A 365 5.06 4.19 16.99
CA LEU A 365 6.14 3.77 16.11
C LEU A 365 5.62 2.71 15.14
N VAL A 366 6.06 2.79 13.88
CA VAL A 366 5.67 1.82 12.84
C VAL A 366 6.87 0.96 12.49
N LEU A 367 6.70 -0.36 12.57
CA LEU A 367 7.73 -1.36 12.40
C LEU A 367 7.39 -2.27 11.23
N SER A 368 8.39 -2.65 10.47
CA SER A 368 8.25 -3.58 9.36
C SER A 368 8.43 -5.03 9.82
N LEU A 369 7.42 -5.85 9.59
CA LEU A 369 7.42 -7.27 9.89
C LEU A 369 8.17 -8.13 8.85
N ILE A 370 8.54 -7.58 7.67
CA ILE A 370 9.35 -8.33 6.70
C ILE A 370 10.85 -8.27 6.99
N THR A 371 11.27 -7.46 7.96
CA THR A 371 12.67 -7.40 8.41
C THR A 371 13.18 -8.81 8.74
N GLU A 372 14.45 -9.05 8.44
CA GLU A 372 15.10 -10.33 8.71
C GLU A 372 14.97 -10.69 10.20
N PRO A 373 14.60 -11.95 10.57
CA PRO A 373 14.18 -12.29 11.94
C PRO A 373 15.19 -11.98 13.05
N GLU A 374 16.49 -12.17 12.81
CA GLU A 374 17.50 -11.87 13.83
C GLU A 374 17.65 -10.36 14.02
N THR A 375 17.63 -9.58 12.92
CA THR A 375 17.63 -8.11 12.95
C THR A 375 16.39 -7.57 13.65
N PHE A 376 15.22 -8.16 13.37
CA PHE A 376 13.97 -7.78 14.01
C PHE A 376 14.04 -8.02 15.53
N ARG A 377 14.39 -9.23 15.94
CA ARG A 377 14.46 -9.63 17.37
C ARG A 377 15.38 -8.71 18.17
N GLU A 378 16.62 -8.53 17.71
CA GLU A 378 17.59 -7.68 18.42
C GLU A 378 17.17 -6.20 18.38
N GLY A 379 16.65 -5.73 17.25
CA GLY A 379 16.13 -4.37 17.11
C GLY A 379 15.01 -4.09 18.13
N ILE A 380 14.03 -4.99 18.26
CA ILE A 380 12.94 -4.88 19.24
C ILE A 380 13.49 -4.91 20.67
N ALA A 381 14.42 -5.83 21.00
CA ALA A 381 15.01 -5.91 22.32
C ALA A 381 15.72 -4.60 22.72
N ARG A 382 16.43 -3.97 21.80
CA ARG A 382 17.09 -2.68 22.02
C ARG A 382 16.09 -1.53 22.18
N LEU A 383 15.07 -1.49 21.31
CA LEU A 383 14.01 -0.49 21.38
C LEU A 383 13.32 -0.52 22.74
N LEU A 384 12.84 -1.70 23.14
CA LEU A 384 12.07 -1.85 24.39
C LEU A 384 12.92 -1.52 25.63
N ARG A 385 14.20 -1.93 25.68
CA ARG A 385 15.13 -1.53 26.74
C ARG A 385 15.36 -0.03 26.79
N PHE A 386 15.49 0.62 25.64
CA PHE A 386 15.69 2.05 25.54
C PHE A 386 14.47 2.86 26.01
N VAL A 387 13.26 2.44 25.64
CA VAL A 387 12.01 3.10 26.07
C VAL A 387 11.75 2.90 27.57
N ALA A 388 12.24 1.83 28.16
CA ALA A 388 12.10 1.54 29.60
C ALA A 388 13.13 2.27 30.49
N SER A 389 14.18 2.88 29.92
CA SER A 389 15.24 3.60 30.63
C SER A 389 14.95 5.08 30.80
#